data_bc8cc9e6fc5b2b09b3a77d90ab0d2506
#
_entry.id   bc8cc9e6fc5b2b09b3a77d90ab0d2506
#
_cell.length_a   1.000
_cell.length_b   1.000
_cell.length_c   1.000
_cell.angle_alpha   90.00
_cell.angle_beta   90.00
_cell.angle_gamma   90.00
#
_symmetry.space_group_name_H-M   'P 1'
#
loop_
_entity.id
_entity.type
_entity.pdbx_description
1 polymer ?
#
loop_
_entity_poly.entity_id
_entity_poly.type
_entity_poly.pdbx_seq_one_letter_code
_entity_poly.pdbx_strand_id
1 'polypeptide(L)'
;MKKFALLSVAICTFVLLSFQTEPVIDYLSTGTTLVFENQNYHLAWSSHPNDTYYKQEYLRQSDNKFETYQKMLIVETVKSDISVDQASNMKLNEMNALKKSNPLVQFKIEKPINDNERVISFMLSGGHNILEWNLYRYQQQKNDKGTFLVLYAYSYRNYFTSKEDIVKFLEYVKTNNTKITDLINTVPIPKIQVK
;
A
#
# COMPACT_ATOMS: atom_id res chain seq x y z
N MET A 1 -17.74 35.88 9.19
CA MET A 1 -18.13 34.51 8.84
C MET A 1 -17.17 33.97 7.79
N LYS A 2 -16.14 33.22 8.23
CA LYS A 2 -15.12 32.67 7.34
C LYS A 2 -15.61 31.28 6.88
N LYS A 3 -15.80 31.13 5.56
CA LYS A 3 -16.17 29.86 4.93
C LYS A 3 -14.95 28.95 4.91
N PHE A 4 -14.98 27.89 5.70
CA PHE A 4 -14.04 26.78 5.57
C PHE A 4 -14.41 25.97 4.33
N ALA A 5 -13.57 26.00 3.32
CA ALA A 5 -13.65 25.10 2.19
C ALA A 5 -13.14 23.72 2.65
N LEU A 6 -14.03 22.74 2.75
CA LEU A 6 -13.65 21.33 2.89
C LEU A 6 -12.96 20.90 1.60
N LEU A 7 -11.67 20.66 1.69
CA LEU A 7 -10.89 20.04 0.62
C LEU A 7 -11.08 18.51 0.72
N SER A 8 -12.12 17.99 0.06
CA SER A 8 -12.28 16.55 -0.16
C SER A 8 -11.27 16.12 -1.21
N VAL A 9 -10.14 15.58 -0.79
CA VAL A 9 -9.18 14.94 -1.69
C VAL A 9 -9.60 13.49 -1.87
N ALA A 10 -10.61 13.28 -2.73
CA ALA A 10 -10.85 11.99 -3.34
C ALA A 10 -10.02 11.93 -4.63
N ILE A 11 -8.73 11.59 -4.51
CA ILE A 11 -7.89 11.39 -5.68
C ILE A 11 -7.78 9.90 -5.95
N CYS A 12 -8.81 9.33 -6.58
CA CYS A 12 -8.64 8.21 -7.49
C CYS A 12 -8.24 8.78 -8.86
N THR A 13 -7.04 9.28 -8.99
CA THR A 13 -6.53 9.68 -10.30
C THR A 13 -5.95 8.46 -10.99
N PHE A 14 -6.73 7.84 -11.87
CA PHE A 14 -6.19 7.02 -12.94
C PHE A 14 -5.38 7.92 -13.87
N VAL A 15 -4.10 8.01 -13.63
CA VAL A 15 -3.17 8.60 -14.59
C VAL A 15 -2.96 7.57 -15.70
N LEU A 16 -3.47 7.87 -16.89
CA LEU A 16 -3.07 7.19 -18.12
C LEU A 16 -1.56 7.40 -18.27
N LEU A 17 -0.78 6.35 -17.98
CA LEU A 17 0.66 6.36 -18.10
C LEU A 17 1.02 6.32 -19.59
N SER A 18 1.41 7.49 -20.12
CA SER A 18 2.35 7.51 -21.24
C SER A 18 3.62 6.76 -20.80
N PHE A 19 4.13 5.88 -21.63
CA PHE A 19 5.38 5.14 -21.42
C PHE A 19 6.50 6.13 -21.10
N GLN A 20 6.81 6.30 -19.83
CA GLN A 20 8.00 7.04 -19.43
C GLN A 20 9.20 6.10 -19.61
N THR A 21 10.04 6.45 -20.57
CA THR A 21 11.37 5.87 -20.79
C THR A 21 12.41 6.39 -19.77
N GLU A 22 11.99 7.24 -18.84
CA GLU A 22 12.85 7.78 -17.79
C GLU A 22 13.17 6.69 -16.75
N PRO A 23 14.42 6.60 -16.31
CA PRO A 23 14.80 5.63 -15.28
C PRO A 23 14.03 5.90 -14.00
N VAL A 24 13.46 4.85 -13.41
CA VAL A 24 12.75 4.95 -12.14
C VAL A 24 13.74 5.31 -11.04
N ILE A 25 13.44 6.35 -10.26
CA ILE A 25 14.34 6.91 -9.24
C ILE A 25 14.01 6.30 -7.88
N ASP A 26 15.02 5.78 -7.20
CA ASP A 26 14.91 5.41 -5.79
C ASP A 26 15.04 6.67 -4.92
N TYR A 27 13.92 7.35 -4.68
CA TYR A 27 13.86 8.57 -3.85
C TYR A 27 14.05 8.30 -2.37
N LEU A 28 13.78 7.07 -1.91
CA LEU A 28 13.76 6.70 -0.50
C LEU A 28 15.04 5.99 -0.05
N SER A 29 15.96 5.72 -0.97
CA SER A 29 17.19 4.93 -0.72
C SER A 29 16.89 3.53 -0.13
N THR A 30 15.76 2.95 -0.49
CA THR A 30 15.32 1.62 -0.05
C THR A 30 15.90 0.50 -0.91
N GLY A 31 16.58 0.87 -2.01
CA GLY A 31 17.13 -0.05 -2.99
C GLY A 31 16.17 -0.35 -4.14
N THR A 32 16.72 -0.82 -5.24
CA THR A 32 15.96 -1.17 -6.44
C THR A 32 15.31 -2.55 -6.36
N THR A 33 15.56 -3.30 -5.30
CA THR A 33 15.02 -4.66 -5.09
C THR A 33 14.70 -4.87 -3.62
N LEU A 34 13.48 -5.33 -3.35
CA LEU A 34 13.02 -5.80 -2.05
C LEU A 34 12.73 -7.29 -2.12
N VAL A 35 12.96 -8.01 -1.02
CA VAL A 35 12.68 -9.45 -0.93
C VAL A 35 11.47 -9.67 -0.03
N PHE A 36 10.46 -10.37 -0.56
CA PHE A 36 9.28 -10.78 0.18
C PHE A 36 8.78 -12.14 -0.34
N GLU A 37 8.28 -13.01 0.53
CA GLU A 37 7.88 -14.40 0.17
C GLU A 37 9.00 -15.18 -0.57
N ASN A 38 10.27 -14.95 -0.26
CA ASN A 38 11.44 -15.49 -0.97
C ASN A 38 11.46 -15.13 -2.47
N GLN A 39 10.87 -14.01 -2.85
CA GLN A 39 10.84 -13.50 -4.22
C GLN A 39 11.40 -12.07 -4.26
N ASN A 40 12.04 -11.74 -5.37
CA ASN A 40 12.52 -10.38 -5.64
C ASN A 40 11.41 -9.54 -6.25
N TYR A 41 11.22 -8.35 -5.67
CA TYR A 41 10.35 -7.30 -6.17
C TYR A 41 11.23 -6.13 -6.60
N HIS A 42 11.14 -5.74 -7.86
CA HIS A 42 11.97 -4.70 -8.44
C HIS A 42 11.23 -3.37 -8.47
N LEU A 43 11.93 -2.28 -8.20
CA LEU A 43 11.38 -0.93 -8.27
C LEU A 43 10.87 -0.67 -9.69
N ALA A 44 9.56 -0.57 -9.83
CA ALA A 44 8.87 -0.43 -11.10
C ALA A 44 8.32 0.98 -11.33
N TRP A 45 8.00 1.69 -10.25
CA TRP A 45 7.50 3.05 -10.30
C TRP A 45 7.81 3.82 -9.03
N SER A 46 8.01 5.12 -9.18
CA SER A 46 8.22 6.04 -8.06
C SER A 46 7.63 7.41 -8.33
N SER A 47 7.22 8.09 -7.27
CA SER A 47 6.69 9.45 -7.33
C SER A 47 7.12 10.26 -6.12
N HIS A 48 7.38 11.55 -6.37
CA HIS A 48 7.75 12.54 -5.38
C HIS A 48 7.13 13.89 -5.79
N PRO A 49 5.80 14.04 -5.61
CA PRO A 49 5.08 15.22 -6.10
C PRO A 49 5.36 16.49 -5.28
N ASN A 50 5.89 16.35 -4.05
CA ASN A 50 6.28 17.46 -3.17
C ASN A 50 7.28 16.98 -2.12
N ASP A 51 7.90 17.93 -1.39
CA ASP A 51 8.99 17.67 -0.44
C ASP A 51 8.60 16.86 0.81
N THR A 52 7.34 16.50 0.96
CA THR A 52 6.84 15.77 2.12
C THR A 52 6.31 14.39 1.81
N TYR A 53 6.06 14.07 0.54
CA TYR A 53 5.43 12.82 0.12
C TYR A 53 6.25 12.08 -0.92
N TYR A 54 6.49 10.80 -0.67
CA TYR A 54 7.24 9.90 -1.56
C TYR A 54 6.54 8.56 -1.61
N LYS A 55 6.49 7.94 -2.81
CA LYS A 55 5.93 6.61 -3.01
C LYS A 55 6.77 5.82 -4.01
N GLN A 56 7.00 4.55 -3.70
CA GLN A 56 7.71 3.59 -4.54
C GLN A 56 6.92 2.30 -4.61
N GLU A 57 6.77 1.76 -5.81
CA GLU A 57 6.06 0.53 -6.08
C GLU A 57 7.01 -0.49 -6.71
N TYR A 58 6.97 -1.71 -6.17
CA TYR A 58 7.87 -2.78 -6.54
C TYR A 58 7.05 -3.96 -7.06
N LEU A 59 7.39 -4.43 -8.25
CA LEU A 59 6.74 -5.56 -8.91
C LEU A 59 7.69 -6.75 -9.03
N ARG A 60 7.14 -7.96 -9.02
CA ARG A 60 7.91 -9.15 -9.39
C ARG A 60 8.23 -9.12 -10.89
N GLN A 61 9.29 -9.78 -11.30
CA GLN A 61 9.63 -9.90 -12.72
C GLN A 61 8.50 -10.54 -13.54
N SER A 62 7.74 -11.46 -12.96
CA SER A 62 6.55 -12.06 -13.58
C SER A 62 5.35 -11.11 -13.69
N ASP A 63 5.34 -10.03 -12.92
CA ASP A 63 4.25 -9.04 -12.81
C ASP A 63 4.69 -7.66 -13.33
N ASN A 64 5.47 -7.62 -14.37
CA ASN A 64 6.15 -6.42 -14.86
C ASN A 64 5.23 -5.39 -15.56
N LYS A 65 3.91 -5.59 -15.53
CA LYS A 65 2.92 -4.68 -16.10
C LYS A 65 1.95 -4.21 -15.03
N PHE A 66 1.83 -2.89 -14.87
CA PHE A 66 0.92 -2.27 -13.89
C PHE A 66 -0.56 -2.59 -14.13
N GLU A 67 -0.93 -2.85 -15.39
CA GLU A 67 -2.31 -3.19 -15.75
C GLU A 67 -2.72 -4.59 -15.32
N THR A 68 -1.76 -5.50 -15.15
CA THR A 68 -2.04 -6.93 -14.97
C THR A 68 -1.27 -7.58 -13.82
N TYR A 69 -0.58 -6.80 -12.98
CA TYR A 69 0.16 -7.36 -11.85
C TYR A 69 -0.79 -8.07 -10.86
N GLN A 70 -0.26 -9.09 -10.21
CA GLN A 70 -0.96 -9.78 -9.15
C GLN A 70 -0.43 -9.44 -7.76
N LYS A 71 0.89 -9.19 -7.64
CA LYS A 71 1.53 -8.90 -6.36
C LYS A 71 2.40 -7.66 -6.47
N MET A 72 2.29 -6.80 -5.49
CA MET A 72 3.04 -5.56 -5.39
C MET A 72 3.50 -5.33 -3.96
N LEU A 73 4.72 -4.79 -3.80
CA LEU A 73 5.13 -4.13 -2.57
C LEU A 73 5.10 -2.62 -2.77
N ILE A 74 4.75 -1.92 -1.71
CA ILE A 74 4.71 -0.46 -1.70
C ILE A 74 5.55 0.02 -0.52
N VAL A 75 6.40 1.00 -0.77
CA VAL A 75 7.02 1.83 0.27
C VAL A 75 6.57 3.25 0.03
N GLU A 76 5.83 3.77 0.99
CA GLU A 76 5.29 5.13 0.93
C GLU A 76 5.69 5.87 2.20
N THR A 77 5.99 7.15 2.11
CA THR A 77 6.30 7.95 3.28
C THR A 77 5.78 9.36 3.18
N VAL A 78 5.37 9.86 4.34
CA VAL A 78 4.98 11.26 4.54
C VAL A 78 5.85 11.84 5.64
N LYS A 79 6.52 12.97 5.36
CA LYS A 79 7.20 13.75 6.40
C LYS A 79 6.14 14.39 7.29
N SER A 80 5.93 13.82 8.47
CA SER A 80 4.83 14.20 9.38
C SER A 80 5.05 13.64 10.76
N ASP A 81 4.50 14.33 11.77
CA ASP A 81 4.41 13.86 13.16
C ASP A 81 3.13 13.06 13.46
N ILE A 82 2.36 12.69 12.41
CA ILE A 82 1.17 11.83 12.57
C ILE A 82 1.61 10.49 13.17
N SER A 83 0.95 10.08 14.26
CA SER A 83 1.23 8.80 14.90
C SER A 83 0.71 7.62 14.05
N VAL A 84 1.26 6.44 14.29
CA VAL A 84 0.78 5.21 13.64
C VAL A 84 -0.69 4.93 13.96
N ASP A 85 -1.16 5.31 15.15
CA ASP A 85 -2.58 5.21 15.53
C ASP A 85 -3.47 6.14 14.72
N GLN A 86 -3.03 7.40 14.54
CA GLN A 86 -3.77 8.34 13.71
C GLN A 86 -3.84 7.88 12.26
N ALA A 87 -2.72 7.44 11.69
CA ALA A 87 -2.68 6.92 10.32
C ALA A 87 -3.58 5.70 10.13
N SER A 88 -3.51 4.74 11.06
CA SER A 88 -4.36 3.54 11.00
C SER A 88 -5.85 3.89 11.13
N ASN A 89 -6.20 4.80 12.03
CA ASN A 89 -7.60 5.25 12.20
C ASN A 89 -8.12 6.00 10.95
N MET A 90 -7.28 6.80 10.30
CA MET A 90 -7.65 7.43 9.02
C MET A 90 -7.98 6.38 7.96
N LYS A 91 -7.15 5.33 7.81
CA LYS A 91 -7.41 4.23 6.87
C LYS A 91 -8.68 3.45 7.23
N LEU A 92 -8.91 3.17 8.51
CA LEU A 92 -10.13 2.50 8.95
C LEU A 92 -11.40 3.32 8.67
N ASN A 93 -11.33 4.64 8.86
CA ASN A 93 -12.45 5.54 8.53
C ASN A 93 -12.73 5.56 7.01
N GLU A 94 -11.68 5.55 6.19
CA GLU A 94 -11.81 5.40 4.74
C GLU A 94 -12.50 4.08 4.38
N MET A 95 -12.05 2.96 4.94
CA MET A 95 -12.65 1.64 4.70
C MET A 95 -14.11 1.59 5.16
N ASN A 96 -14.44 2.19 6.31
CA ASN A 96 -15.82 2.30 6.79
C ASN A 96 -16.70 3.12 5.84
N ALA A 97 -16.17 4.18 5.26
CA ALA A 97 -16.90 4.99 4.29
C ALA A 97 -17.15 4.20 2.99
N LEU A 98 -16.13 3.52 2.47
CA LEU A 98 -16.21 2.70 1.26
C LEU A 98 -17.17 1.51 1.44
N LYS A 99 -17.21 0.90 2.61
CA LYS A 99 -18.10 -0.24 2.90
C LYS A 99 -19.58 0.07 2.71
N LYS A 100 -19.97 1.34 2.81
CA LYS A 100 -21.38 1.76 2.60
C LYS A 100 -21.85 1.55 1.16
N SER A 101 -20.96 1.63 0.19
CA SER A 101 -21.26 1.47 -1.24
C SER A 101 -20.61 0.24 -1.88
N ASN A 102 -19.70 -0.42 -1.18
CA ASN A 102 -18.95 -1.57 -1.69
C ASN A 102 -19.02 -2.74 -0.69
N PRO A 103 -19.93 -3.71 -0.90
CA PRO A 103 -20.14 -4.80 0.05
C PRO A 103 -18.94 -5.76 0.18
N LEU A 104 -18.00 -5.75 -0.76
CA LEU A 104 -16.78 -6.55 -0.71
C LEU A 104 -15.69 -5.93 0.17
N VAL A 105 -15.88 -4.70 0.65
CA VAL A 105 -14.95 -4.09 1.59
C VAL A 105 -15.05 -4.79 2.93
N GLN A 106 -13.95 -5.44 3.30
CA GLN A 106 -13.72 -6.03 4.60
C GLN A 106 -12.38 -5.53 5.13
N PHE A 107 -12.26 -5.33 6.43
CA PHE A 107 -11.02 -4.87 7.04
C PHE A 107 -10.94 -5.29 8.50
N LYS A 108 -9.73 -5.42 8.99
CA LYS A 108 -9.42 -5.64 10.40
C LYS A 108 -8.07 -5.02 10.78
N ILE A 109 -7.93 -4.69 12.05
CA ILE A 109 -6.63 -4.37 12.64
C ILE A 109 -5.99 -5.72 13.01
N GLU A 110 -4.78 -5.94 12.52
CA GLU A 110 -3.98 -7.09 12.91
C GLU A 110 -3.23 -6.78 14.21
N LYS A 111 -2.90 -7.82 14.96
CA LYS A 111 -2.10 -7.66 16.18
C LYS A 111 -0.69 -7.19 15.79
N PRO A 112 -0.25 -5.99 16.23
CA PRO A 112 1.08 -5.50 15.93
C PRO A 112 2.14 -6.28 16.73
N ILE A 113 3.38 -6.29 16.23
CA ILE A 113 4.52 -6.89 16.94
C ILE A 113 4.96 -6.01 18.11
N ASN A 114 4.83 -4.70 17.96
CA ASN A 114 5.21 -3.71 18.97
C ASN A 114 4.30 -2.48 18.94
N ASP A 115 4.44 -1.61 19.93
CA ASP A 115 3.57 -0.44 20.11
C ASP A 115 3.83 0.68 19.11
N ASN A 116 4.97 0.66 18.41
CA ASN A 116 5.36 1.67 17.44
C ASN A 116 4.88 1.38 16.01
N GLU A 117 4.09 0.32 15.83
CA GLU A 117 3.61 -0.13 14.55
C GLU A 117 2.12 -0.45 14.58
N ARG A 118 1.47 -0.32 13.43
CA ARG A 118 0.08 -0.77 13.23
C ARG A 118 -0.02 -1.49 11.90
N VAL A 119 -0.75 -2.60 11.91
CA VAL A 119 -1.01 -3.38 10.70
C VAL A 119 -2.51 -3.46 10.48
N ILE A 120 -2.91 -3.15 9.25
CA ILE A 120 -4.30 -3.25 8.81
C ILE A 120 -4.35 -4.18 7.61
N SER A 121 -5.24 -5.16 7.68
CA SER A 121 -5.64 -5.99 6.55
C SER A 121 -6.98 -5.50 6.01
N PHE A 122 -7.09 -5.32 4.70
CA PHE A 122 -8.36 -4.96 4.09
C PHE A 122 -8.50 -5.51 2.66
N MET A 123 -9.74 -5.77 2.28
CA MET A 123 -10.13 -6.14 0.91
C MET A 123 -11.07 -5.09 0.35
N LEU A 124 -10.97 -4.86 -0.95
CA LEU A 124 -11.90 -4.01 -1.69
C LEU A 124 -12.04 -4.50 -3.14
N SER A 125 -13.13 -4.13 -3.78
CA SER A 125 -13.25 -4.20 -5.23
C SER A 125 -13.06 -2.81 -5.82
N GLY A 126 -12.27 -2.74 -6.88
CA GLY A 126 -12.05 -1.53 -7.66
C GLY A 126 -12.86 -1.53 -8.95
N GLY A 127 -12.74 -0.46 -9.74
CA GLY A 127 -13.18 -0.45 -11.13
C GLY A 127 -12.48 -1.54 -11.95
N HIS A 128 -12.96 -1.79 -13.18
CA HIS A 128 -12.38 -2.76 -14.11
C HIS A 128 -12.30 -4.20 -13.60
N ASN A 129 -13.28 -4.63 -12.79
CA ASN A 129 -13.36 -5.99 -12.26
C ASN A 129 -12.12 -6.41 -11.46
N ILE A 130 -11.60 -5.52 -10.63
CA ILE A 130 -10.43 -5.76 -9.79
C ILE A 130 -10.89 -6.07 -8.36
N LEU A 131 -10.30 -7.12 -7.79
CA LEU A 131 -10.32 -7.42 -6.36
C LEU A 131 -8.92 -7.23 -5.80
N GLU A 132 -8.82 -6.54 -4.68
CA GLU A 132 -7.55 -6.36 -3.97
C GLU A 132 -7.66 -6.76 -2.51
N TRP A 133 -6.63 -7.42 -2.04
CA TRP A 133 -6.36 -7.63 -0.64
C TRP A 133 -5.03 -6.98 -0.29
N ASN A 134 -5.07 -6.11 0.71
CA ASN A 134 -3.95 -5.27 1.11
C ASN A 134 -3.59 -5.51 2.58
N LEU A 135 -2.30 -5.51 2.87
CA LEU A 135 -1.74 -5.47 4.21
C LEU A 135 -0.88 -4.21 4.31
N TYR A 136 -1.30 -3.27 5.15
CA TYR A 136 -0.64 -1.99 5.39
C TYR A 136 0.01 -2.01 6.76
N ARG A 137 1.35 -1.89 6.82
CA ARG A 137 2.12 -1.77 8.05
C ARG A 137 2.70 -0.38 8.15
N TYR A 138 2.25 0.36 9.15
CA TYR A 138 2.69 1.71 9.46
C TYR A 138 3.77 1.68 10.54
N GLN A 139 4.81 2.50 10.35
CA GLN A 139 5.89 2.73 11.32
C GLN A 139 6.31 4.19 11.27
N GLN A 140 6.65 4.79 12.44
CA GLN A 140 7.38 6.05 12.43
C GLN A 140 8.87 5.80 12.35
N GLN A 141 9.56 6.56 11.49
CA GLN A 141 11.01 6.60 11.41
C GLN A 141 11.48 8.05 11.58
N LYS A 142 12.62 8.23 12.23
CA LYS A 142 13.24 9.54 12.43
C LYS A 142 14.66 9.52 11.87
N ASN A 143 15.01 10.55 11.12
CA ASN A 143 16.37 10.80 10.63
C ASN A 143 16.73 12.31 10.77
N ASP A 144 17.85 12.73 10.21
CA ASP A 144 18.32 14.12 10.22
C ASP A 144 17.39 15.11 9.50
N LYS A 145 16.56 14.63 8.57
CA LYS A 145 15.58 15.45 7.84
C LYS A 145 14.21 15.56 8.55
N GLY A 146 14.01 14.83 9.66
CA GLY A 146 12.79 14.90 10.47
C GLY A 146 12.13 13.57 10.79
N THR A 147 10.85 13.63 11.13
CA THR A 147 9.99 12.48 11.41
C THR A 147 9.19 12.11 10.16
N PHE A 148 9.12 10.83 9.88
CA PHE A 148 8.42 10.27 8.73
C PHE A 148 7.46 9.17 9.19
N LEU A 149 6.22 9.25 8.75
CA LEU A 149 5.32 8.12 8.77
C LEU A 149 5.63 7.27 7.54
N VAL A 150 6.01 6.02 7.76
CA VAL A 150 6.35 5.06 6.71
C VAL A 150 5.25 4.01 6.63
N LEU A 151 4.76 3.79 5.43
CA LEU A 151 3.91 2.66 5.06
C LEU A 151 4.75 1.65 4.28
N TYR A 152 4.84 0.43 4.79
CA TYR A 152 5.30 -0.74 4.06
C TYR A 152 4.10 -1.63 3.79
N ALA A 153 3.78 -1.88 2.53
CA ALA A 153 2.55 -2.56 2.17
C ALA A 153 2.77 -3.69 1.17
N TYR A 154 1.92 -4.71 1.31
CA TYR A 154 1.74 -5.77 0.34
C TYR A 154 0.34 -5.69 -0.24
N SER A 155 0.22 -5.79 -1.56
CA SER A 155 -1.05 -5.87 -2.28
C SER A 155 -1.10 -7.15 -3.11
N TYR A 156 -2.20 -7.90 -2.99
CA TYR A 156 -2.56 -8.98 -3.89
C TYR A 156 -3.80 -8.59 -4.68
N ARG A 157 -3.68 -8.60 -6.01
CA ARG A 157 -4.73 -8.22 -6.93
C ARG A 157 -5.17 -9.41 -7.77
N ASN A 158 -6.44 -9.53 -8.00
CA ASN A 158 -7.02 -10.45 -8.96
C ASN A 158 -8.01 -9.73 -9.88
N TYR A 159 -8.10 -10.20 -11.11
CA TYR A 159 -9.01 -9.70 -12.13
C TYR A 159 -10.10 -10.73 -12.31
N PHE A 160 -11.37 -10.36 -12.12
CA PHE A 160 -12.47 -11.29 -12.20
C PHE A 160 -13.35 -11.05 -13.41
N THR A 161 -13.79 -12.12 -14.05
CA THR A 161 -14.76 -12.13 -15.14
C THR A 161 -15.99 -12.95 -14.77
N SER A 162 -15.91 -13.73 -13.69
CA SER A 162 -16.92 -14.62 -13.21
C SER A 162 -17.04 -14.64 -11.69
N LYS A 163 -18.10 -15.24 -11.16
CA LYS A 163 -18.24 -15.49 -9.72
C LYS A 163 -17.17 -16.45 -9.20
N GLU A 164 -16.78 -17.40 -10.01
CA GLU A 164 -15.73 -18.38 -9.68
C GLU A 164 -14.39 -17.69 -9.42
N ASP A 165 -14.06 -16.62 -10.14
CA ASP A 165 -12.83 -15.85 -9.91
C ASP A 165 -12.87 -15.13 -8.57
N ILE A 166 -14.04 -14.62 -8.19
CA ILE A 166 -14.25 -14.01 -6.85
C ILE A 166 -14.05 -15.06 -5.76
N VAL A 167 -14.62 -16.26 -5.93
CA VAL A 167 -14.46 -17.35 -4.96
C VAL A 167 -12.99 -17.75 -4.83
N LYS A 168 -12.28 -17.93 -5.94
CA LYS A 168 -10.83 -18.24 -5.94
C LYS A 168 -10.01 -17.16 -5.22
N PHE A 169 -10.33 -15.89 -5.42
CA PHE A 169 -9.67 -14.79 -4.71
C PHE A 169 -9.90 -14.89 -3.21
N LEU A 170 -11.14 -15.10 -2.77
CA LEU A 170 -11.48 -15.22 -1.35
C LEU A 170 -10.82 -16.45 -0.71
N GLU A 171 -10.76 -17.57 -1.42
CA GLU A 171 -10.04 -18.77 -0.99
C GLU A 171 -8.53 -18.53 -0.86
N TYR A 172 -7.94 -17.82 -1.84
CA TYR A 172 -6.54 -17.43 -1.76
C TYR A 172 -6.26 -16.60 -0.51
N VAL A 173 -7.07 -15.56 -0.27
CA VAL A 173 -6.94 -14.70 0.92
C VAL A 173 -7.10 -15.52 2.19
N LYS A 174 -8.14 -16.35 2.28
CA LYS A 174 -8.39 -17.21 3.45
C LYS A 174 -7.20 -18.13 3.74
N THR A 175 -6.64 -18.75 2.73
CA THR A 175 -5.54 -19.71 2.85
C THR A 175 -4.21 -19.05 3.22
N ASN A 176 -3.96 -17.83 2.69
CA ASN A 176 -2.66 -17.18 2.81
C ASN A 176 -2.61 -16.07 3.86
N ASN A 177 -3.77 -15.64 4.40
CA ASN A 177 -3.83 -14.47 5.29
C ASN A 177 -2.85 -14.56 6.48
N THR A 178 -2.88 -15.64 7.24
CA THR A 178 -1.99 -15.79 8.40
C THR A 178 -0.52 -15.74 7.99
N LYS A 179 -0.13 -16.55 7.01
CA LYS A 179 1.26 -16.60 6.54
C LYS A 179 1.76 -15.23 6.05
N ILE A 180 0.97 -14.52 5.25
CA ILE A 180 1.40 -13.23 4.67
C ILE A 180 1.37 -12.13 5.75
N THR A 181 0.42 -12.17 6.68
CA THR A 181 0.38 -11.26 7.83
C THR A 181 1.62 -11.45 8.73
N ASP A 182 2.01 -12.67 9.01
CA ASP A 182 3.22 -12.97 9.78
C ASP A 182 4.49 -12.47 9.05
N LEU A 183 4.54 -12.67 7.73
CA LEU A 183 5.65 -12.15 6.92
C LEU A 183 5.71 -10.63 6.93
N ILE A 184 4.59 -9.93 6.69
CA ILE A 184 4.56 -8.46 6.70
C ILE A 184 4.95 -7.91 8.07
N ASN A 185 4.61 -8.62 9.14
CA ASN A 185 4.95 -8.26 10.50
C ASN A 185 6.45 -8.43 10.80
N THR A 186 7.10 -9.45 10.24
CA THR A 186 8.47 -9.83 10.59
C THR A 186 9.53 -9.27 9.66
N VAL A 187 9.18 -8.98 8.39
CA VAL A 187 10.14 -8.41 7.44
C VAL A 187 10.63 -7.04 7.93
N PRO A 188 11.94 -6.75 7.86
CA PRO A 188 12.44 -5.42 8.19
C PRO A 188 11.85 -4.36 7.25
N ILE A 189 11.22 -3.32 7.82
CA ILE A 189 10.86 -2.14 7.02
C ILE A 189 12.15 -1.41 6.62
N PRO A 190 12.36 -1.10 5.34
CA PRO A 190 13.55 -0.37 4.91
C PRO A 190 13.71 0.96 5.67
N LYS A 191 14.95 1.31 6.03
CA LYS A 191 15.24 2.64 6.57
C LYS A 191 15.13 3.68 5.46
N ILE A 192 14.36 4.73 5.72
CA ILE A 192 14.11 5.80 4.75
C ILE A 192 15.22 6.85 4.83
N GLN A 193 15.82 7.15 3.67
CA GLN A 193 16.70 8.29 3.46
C GLN A 193 16.23 9.01 2.19
N VAL A 194 15.45 10.07 2.39
CA VAL A 194 14.94 10.86 1.25
C VAL A 194 16.08 11.62 0.57
N LYS A 195 16.12 11.54 -0.76
CA LYS A 195 17.10 12.24 -1.60
C LYS A 195 16.70 13.68 -1.83
#